data_160bacb5e8062e54ccb5bdae63662416
#
_entry.id   160bacb5e8062e54ccb5bdae63662416
#
_cell.length_a   1.000
_cell.length_b   1.000
_cell.length_c   1.000
_cell.angle_alpha   90.00
_cell.angle_beta   90.00
_cell.angle_gamma   90.00
#
_symmetry.space_group_name_H-M   'P 1'
#
loop_
_entity.id
_entity.type
_entity.pdbx_description
1 polymer ?
#
loop_
_entity_poly.entity_id
_entity_poly.type
_entity_poly.pdbx_seq_one_letter_code
_entity_poly.pdbx_strand_id
1 'polypeptide(L)'
;MSKIPFNWLPGSWGLKGKSRQLAEAEYYLSGYELDVEVAKIEHGIDSPEFTKRIMALDLAYGKMTAYDHDTRLAEMDNTAEQALALAKLDVDLKHNRISAHEHERKRADIANEPYMAMPKISWDPVDPSKTFFELDYNPAFVESLRGNGYQGTDEECINRWLSDVCNSILNEMAPTDPEFVSNVRRIRRDDGKTEHS
;
A
#
# COMPACT_ATOMS: atom_id res chain seq x y z
N MET A 1 -26.89 -44.50 12.16
CA MET A 1 -26.82 -45.03 13.53
C MET A 1 -26.81 -43.83 14.49
N SER A 2 -27.76 -43.74 15.43
CA SER A 2 -27.73 -42.67 16.44
C SER A 2 -26.58 -42.94 17.41
N LYS A 3 -25.72 -41.91 17.63
CA LYS A 3 -24.65 -42.00 18.63
C LYS A 3 -25.25 -42.14 20.03
N ILE A 4 -24.60 -42.90 20.91
CA ILE A 4 -24.93 -42.99 22.31
C ILE A 4 -24.84 -41.57 22.94
N PRO A 5 -25.78 -41.13 23.79
CA PRO A 5 -25.66 -39.82 24.42
C PRO A 5 -24.35 -39.67 25.21
N PHE A 6 -23.64 -38.53 25.02
CA PHE A 6 -22.34 -38.26 25.66
C PHE A 6 -22.36 -38.50 27.17
N ASN A 7 -23.46 -38.13 27.84
CA ASN A 7 -23.66 -38.32 29.29
C ASN A 7 -23.65 -39.78 29.76
N TRP A 8 -23.78 -40.74 28.84
CA TRP A 8 -23.77 -42.18 29.17
C TRP A 8 -22.36 -42.80 29.05
N LEU A 9 -21.40 -42.00 28.58
CA LEU A 9 -20.03 -42.43 28.48
C LEU A 9 -19.34 -42.32 29.86
N PRO A 10 -18.66 -43.37 30.36
CA PRO A 10 -18.00 -43.34 31.66
C PRO A 10 -16.95 -42.20 31.78
N GLY A 11 -16.29 -41.82 30.71
CA GLY A 11 -15.32 -40.72 30.66
C GLY A 11 -15.94 -39.32 30.85
N SER A 12 -17.25 -39.15 30.66
CA SER A 12 -17.89 -37.86 30.77
C SER A 12 -18.18 -37.44 32.24
N TRP A 13 -18.19 -38.38 33.18
CA TRP A 13 -18.66 -38.17 34.55
C TRP A 13 -17.72 -37.31 35.41
N GLY A 14 -16.42 -37.28 35.09
CA GLY A 14 -15.44 -36.45 35.79
C GLY A 14 -15.24 -35.04 35.22
N LEU A 15 -15.80 -34.76 34.05
CA LEU A 15 -15.59 -33.51 33.33
C LEU A 15 -16.55 -32.42 33.80
N LYS A 16 -16.08 -31.19 33.98
CA LYS A 16 -16.87 -30.03 34.40
C LYS A 16 -16.52 -28.79 33.59
N GLY A 17 -17.45 -27.85 33.48
CA GLY A 17 -17.23 -26.56 32.83
C GLY A 17 -16.76 -26.69 31.37
N LYS A 18 -15.79 -25.90 30.98
CA LYS A 18 -15.22 -25.86 29.59
C LYS A 18 -14.71 -27.22 29.12
N SER A 19 -14.03 -27.98 29.97
CA SER A 19 -13.49 -29.31 29.60
C SER A 19 -14.60 -30.29 29.21
N ARG A 20 -15.76 -30.21 29.87
CA ARG A 20 -16.91 -31.04 29.46
C ARG A 20 -17.50 -30.60 28.15
N GLN A 21 -17.65 -29.30 27.93
CA GLN A 21 -18.17 -28.75 26.68
C GLN A 21 -17.29 -29.11 25.50
N LEU A 22 -15.95 -29.01 25.65
CA LEU A 22 -14.99 -29.42 24.63
C LEU A 22 -15.08 -30.92 24.30
N ALA A 23 -15.09 -31.78 25.30
CA ALA A 23 -15.19 -33.23 25.09
C ALA A 23 -16.55 -33.62 24.44
N GLU A 24 -17.64 -32.94 24.78
CA GLU A 24 -18.94 -33.12 24.17
C GLU A 24 -18.97 -32.65 22.72
N ALA A 25 -18.33 -31.50 22.40
CA ALA A 25 -18.18 -31.02 21.06
C ALA A 25 -17.36 -32.00 20.19
N GLU A 26 -16.20 -32.46 20.69
CA GLU A 26 -15.36 -33.48 20.00
C GLU A 26 -16.12 -34.79 19.76
N TYR A 27 -17.02 -35.17 20.64
CA TYR A 27 -17.81 -36.38 20.47
C TYR A 27 -18.87 -36.28 19.37
N TYR A 28 -19.53 -35.13 19.25
CA TYR A 28 -20.61 -34.95 18.30
C TYR A 28 -20.23 -34.34 16.98
N LEU A 29 -19.25 -33.45 16.98
CA LEU A 29 -18.85 -32.62 15.84
C LEU A 29 -17.51 -33.07 15.25
N SER A 30 -17.23 -32.62 14.04
CA SER A 30 -15.95 -32.84 13.39
C SER A 30 -15.68 -31.74 12.36
N GLY A 31 -14.41 -31.56 12.02
CA GLY A 31 -13.98 -30.57 11.02
C GLY A 31 -14.38 -29.15 11.41
N TYR A 32 -14.86 -28.37 10.46
CA TYR A 32 -15.21 -26.98 10.66
C TYR A 32 -16.18 -26.73 11.81
N GLU A 33 -17.24 -27.55 11.93
CA GLU A 33 -18.25 -27.39 13.00
C GLU A 33 -17.64 -27.58 14.39
N LEU A 34 -16.73 -28.51 14.54
CA LEU A 34 -15.99 -28.72 15.78
C LEU A 34 -15.12 -27.50 16.10
N ASP A 35 -14.32 -27.04 15.13
CA ASP A 35 -13.39 -25.92 15.34
C ASP A 35 -14.16 -24.62 15.70
N VAL A 36 -15.33 -24.39 15.11
CA VAL A 36 -16.21 -23.26 15.46
C VAL A 36 -16.73 -23.38 16.87
N GLU A 37 -17.19 -24.58 17.30
CA GLU A 37 -17.72 -24.77 18.65
C GLU A 37 -16.59 -24.67 19.70
N VAL A 38 -15.39 -25.17 19.40
CA VAL A 38 -14.20 -25.00 20.23
C VAL A 38 -13.87 -23.50 20.40
N ALA A 39 -13.83 -22.75 19.29
CA ALA A 39 -13.57 -21.31 19.34
C ALA A 39 -14.61 -20.56 20.21
N LYS A 40 -15.89 -20.94 20.11
CA LYS A 40 -16.98 -20.38 20.90
C LYS A 40 -16.82 -20.67 22.41
N ILE A 41 -16.44 -21.90 22.76
CA ILE A 41 -16.20 -22.31 24.15
C ILE A 41 -14.98 -21.57 24.73
N GLU A 42 -13.93 -21.39 23.95
CA GLU A 42 -12.68 -20.77 24.38
C GLU A 42 -12.80 -19.26 24.57
N HIS A 43 -13.39 -18.57 23.61
CA HIS A 43 -13.37 -17.10 23.53
C HIS A 43 -14.71 -16.44 23.87
N GLY A 44 -15.82 -17.16 23.72
CA GLY A 44 -17.18 -16.58 23.83
C GLY A 44 -17.60 -15.88 22.53
N ILE A 45 -18.88 -15.94 22.19
CA ILE A 45 -19.42 -15.50 20.89
C ILE A 45 -19.21 -14.00 20.62
N ASP A 46 -19.28 -13.17 21.65
CA ASP A 46 -19.26 -11.70 21.53
C ASP A 46 -17.85 -11.12 21.63
N SER A 47 -16.80 -11.96 21.67
CA SER A 47 -15.42 -11.47 21.78
C SER A 47 -14.79 -11.17 20.42
N PRO A 48 -13.93 -10.16 20.33
CA PRO A 48 -13.12 -9.91 19.13
C PRO A 48 -12.25 -11.11 18.75
N GLU A 49 -11.75 -11.83 19.75
CA GLU A 49 -10.93 -13.04 19.58
C GLU A 49 -11.70 -14.15 18.88
N PHE A 50 -12.98 -14.34 19.26
CA PHE A 50 -13.85 -15.28 18.57
C PHE A 50 -14.01 -14.89 17.11
N THR A 51 -14.33 -13.63 16.83
CA THR A 51 -14.49 -13.15 15.45
C THR A 51 -13.22 -13.38 14.62
N LYS A 52 -12.04 -13.02 15.15
CA LYS A 52 -10.75 -13.28 14.49
C LYS A 52 -10.51 -14.77 14.26
N ARG A 53 -10.86 -15.60 15.25
CA ARG A 53 -10.72 -17.06 15.13
C ARG A 53 -11.62 -17.64 14.04
N ILE A 54 -12.88 -17.19 13.97
CA ILE A 54 -13.83 -17.63 12.93
C ILE A 54 -13.30 -17.22 11.53
N MET A 55 -12.82 -16.01 11.37
CA MET A 55 -12.25 -15.58 10.08
C MET A 55 -11.03 -16.44 9.66
N ALA A 56 -10.16 -16.78 10.62
CA ALA A 56 -9.04 -17.68 10.36
C ALA A 56 -9.51 -19.11 9.98
N LEU A 57 -10.56 -19.61 10.61
CA LEU A 57 -11.17 -20.90 10.25
C LEU A 57 -11.82 -20.84 8.86
N ASP A 58 -12.56 -19.77 8.56
CA ASP A 58 -13.17 -19.58 7.24
C ASP A 58 -12.11 -19.56 6.13
N LEU A 59 -10.99 -18.92 6.39
CA LEU A 59 -9.85 -18.96 5.47
C LEU A 59 -9.27 -20.37 5.34
N ALA A 60 -9.01 -21.06 6.45
CA ALA A 60 -8.42 -22.40 6.46
C ALA A 60 -9.30 -23.44 5.76
N TYR A 61 -10.61 -23.30 5.88
CA TYR A 61 -11.60 -24.18 5.24
C TYR A 61 -12.07 -23.70 3.85
N GLY A 62 -11.44 -22.66 3.30
CA GLY A 62 -11.74 -22.15 1.96
C GLY A 62 -13.10 -21.47 1.82
N LYS A 63 -13.73 -21.04 2.93
CA LYS A 63 -15.00 -20.32 2.94
C LYS A 63 -14.82 -18.81 2.74
N MET A 64 -13.58 -18.32 2.88
CA MET A 64 -13.19 -16.93 2.72
C MET A 64 -11.89 -16.86 1.91
N THR A 65 -11.74 -15.83 1.09
CA THR A 65 -10.47 -15.60 0.41
C THR A 65 -9.45 -14.95 1.34
N ALA A 66 -8.15 -15.11 1.04
CA ALA A 66 -7.09 -14.44 1.81
C ALA A 66 -7.24 -12.91 1.77
N TYR A 67 -7.68 -12.35 0.65
CA TYR A 67 -7.94 -10.92 0.51
C TYR A 67 -9.08 -10.45 1.42
N ASP A 68 -10.22 -11.15 1.43
CA ASP A 68 -11.36 -10.80 2.28
C ASP A 68 -11.00 -10.92 3.77
N HIS A 69 -10.23 -11.94 4.13
CA HIS A 69 -9.71 -12.14 5.48
C HIS A 69 -8.87 -10.93 5.94
N ASP A 70 -7.86 -10.56 5.15
CA ASP A 70 -6.96 -9.46 5.49
C ASP A 70 -7.70 -8.11 5.51
N THR A 71 -8.65 -7.90 4.59
CA THR A 71 -9.49 -6.69 4.56
C THR A 71 -10.34 -6.57 5.82
N ARG A 72 -10.98 -7.66 6.27
CA ARG A 72 -11.79 -7.65 7.50
C ARG A 72 -10.95 -7.46 8.75
N LEU A 73 -9.72 -8.02 8.79
CA LEU A 73 -8.79 -7.75 9.88
C LEU A 73 -8.41 -6.27 9.93
N ALA A 74 -8.12 -5.67 8.78
CA ALA A 74 -7.82 -4.24 8.70
C ALA A 74 -9.00 -3.38 9.21
N GLU A 75 -10.24 -3.76 8.89
CA GLU A 75 -11.46 -3.09 9.39
C GLU A 75 -11.66 -3.25 10.89
N MET A 76 -11.31 -4.38 11.45
CA MET A 76 -11.43 -4.62 12.90
C MET A 76 -10.37 -3.88 13.72
N ASP A 77 -9.15 -3.81 13.19
CA ASP A 77 -8.00 -3.28 13.92
C ASP A 77 -7.86 -1.76 13.78
N ASN A 78 -8.52 -1.14 12.79
CA ASN A 78 -8.41 0.29 12.50
C ASN A 78 -9.78 0.98 12.55
N THR A 79 -10.00 1.81 13.56
CA THR A 79 -11.24 2.57 13.74
C THR A 79 -11.20 3.98 13.16
N ALA A 80 -9.98 4.55 13.02
CA ALA A 80 -9.80 5.87 12.41
C ALA A 80 -9.83 5.74 10.88
N GLU A 81 -10.58 6.62 10.21
CA GLU A 81 -10.79 6.58 8.75
C GLU A 81 -9.49 6.54 7.96
N GLN A 82 -8.53 7.41 8.32
CA GLN A 82 -7.22 7.46 7.65
C GLN A 82 -6.40 6.18 7.88
N ALA A 83 -6.36 5.67 9.10
CA ALA A 83 -5.66 4.43 9.42
C ALA A 83 -6.27 3.23 8.68
N LEU A 84 -7.60 3.18 8.60
CA LEU A 84 -8.31 2.14 7.86
C LEU A 84 -8.02 2.23 6.35
N ALA A 85 -8.01 3.44 5.79
CA ALA A 85 -7.69 3.64 4.37
C ALA A 85 -6.27 3.17 4.05
N LEU A 86 -5.29 3.48 4.89
CA LEU A 86 -3.91 3.02 4.76
C LEU A 86 -3.81 1.48 4.90
N ALA A 87 -4.46 0.90 5.90
CA ALA A 87 -4.45 -0.55 6.10
C ALA A 87 -5.06 -1.32 4.90
N LYS A 88 -6.16 -0.81 4.33
CA LYS A 88 -6.75 -1.39 3.10
C LYS A 88 -5.82 -1.27 1.90
N LEU A 89 -5.12 -0.15 1.78
CA LEU A 89 -4.13 0.06 0.73
C LEU A 89 -2.97 -0.93 0.83
N ASP A 90 -2.50 -1.22 2.05
CA ASP A 90 -1.46 -2.23 2.31
C ASP A 90 -1.95 -3.64 1.96
N VAL A 91 -3.23 -3.96 2.23
CA VAL A 91 -3.86 -5.22 1.81
C VAL A 91 -3.91 -5.33 0.29
N ASP A 92 -4.28 -4.26 -0.43
CA ASP A 92 -4.32 -4.24 -1.89
C ASP A 92 -2.92 -4.49 -2.49
N LEU A 93 -1.88 -3.89 -1.93
CA LEU A 93 -0.50 -4.14 -2.34
C LEU A 93 -0.08 -5.59 -2.06
N LYS A 94 -0.35 -6.10 -0.86
CA LYS A 94 -0.04 -7.48 -0.45
C LYS A 94 -0.62 -8.51 -1.40
N HIS A 95 -1.82 -8.26 -1.89
CA HIS A 95 -2.53 -9.15 -2.81
C HIS A 95 -2.31 -8.81 -4.30
N ASN A 96 -1.33 -7.95 -4.61
CA ASN A 96 -0.97 -7.54 -5.98
C ASN A 96 -2.15 -6.94 -6.77
N ARG A 97 -3.08 -6.25 -6.11
CA ARG A 97 -4.19 -5.53 -6.75
C ARG A 97 -3.78 -4.17 -7.27
N ILE A 98 -2.75 -3.61 -6.67
CA ILE A 98 -2.11 -2.37 -7.08
C ILE A 98 -0.61 -2.56 -7.16
N SER A 99 0.04 -1.72 -7.95
CA SER A 99 1.50 -1.68 -8.03
C SER A 99 2.11 -0.95 -6.83
N ALA A 100 3.40 -1.17 -6.57
CA ALA A 100 4.13 -0.44 -5.53
C ALA A 100 4.08 1.08 -5.76
N HIS A 101 4.24 1.52 -7.00
CA HIS A 101 4.14 2.93 -7.39
C HIS A 101 2.74 3.52 -7.07
N GLU A 102 1.68 2.81 -7.43
CA GLU A 102 0.30 3.23 -7.14
C GLU A 102 0.01 3.25 -5.63
N HIS A 103 0.56 2.30 -4.89
CA HIS A 103 0.48 2.26 -3.43
C HIS A 103 1.14 3.51 -2.81
N GLU A 104 2.39 3.83 -3.19
CA GLU A 104 3.11 5.00 -2.67
C GLU A 104 2.36 6.30 -2.96
N ARG A 105 1.85 6.45 -4.20
CA ARG A 105 1.05 7.61 -4.58
C ARG A 105 -0.20 7.77 -3.72
N LYS A 106 -1.03 6.71 -3.65
CA LYS A 106 -2.27 6.74 -2.86
C LYS A 106 -1.99 6.96 -1.36
N ARG A 107 -0.89 6.40 -0.85
CA ARG A 107 -0.47 6.62 0.53
C ARG A 107 -0.16 8.09 0.80
N ALA A 108 0.59 8.73 -0.10
CA ALA A 108 0.89 10.15 -0.01
C ALA A 108 -0.38 11.01 -0.11
N ASP A 109 -1.33 10.64 -0.99
CA ASP A 109 -2.61 11.34 -1.12
C ASP A 109 -3.44 11.24 0.18
N ILE A 110 -3.52 10.05 0.80
CA ILE A 110 -4.22 9.85 2.08
C ILE A 110 -3.56 10.65 3.20
N ALA A 111 -2.22 10.70 3.22
CA ALA A 111 -1.45 11.45 4.21
C ALA A 111 -1.39 12.96 3.93
N ASN A 112 -1.86 13.41 2.76
CA ASN A 112 -1.68 14.77 2.23
C ASN A 112 -0.21 15.19 2.21
N GLU A 113 0.68 14.27 1.85
CA GLU A 113 2.12 14.48 1.72
C GLU A 113 2.50 14.73 0.25
N PRO A 114 3.52 15.57 -0.01
CA PRO A 114 4.03 15.75 -1.36
C PRO A 114 4.54 14.44 -1.95
N TYR A 115 4.06 14.11 -3.15
CA TYR A 115 4.51 12.94 -3.91
C TYR A 115 4.89 13.32 -5.32
N MET A 116 6.07 12.84 -5.76
CA MET A 116 6.52 12.94 -7.13
C MET A 116 7.35 11.70 -7.47
N ALA A 117 7.08 11.12 -8.61
CA ALA A 117 7.83 10.01 -9.15
C ALA A 117 8.02 10.16 -10.67
N MET A 118 8.99 9.44 -11.18
CA MET A 118 9.30 9.36 -12.61
C MET A 118 9.13 7.89 -13.06
N PRO A 119 7.89 7.44 -13.30
CA PRO A 119 7.60 6.03 -13.54
C PRO A 119 8.18 5.52 -14.85
N LYS A 120 8.40 6.40 -15.80
CA LYS A 120 8.89 6.02 -17.12
C LYS A 120 9.85 7.04 -17.69
N ILE A 121 10.98 6.53 -18.16
CA ILE A 121 11.94 7.27 -18.98
C ILE A 121 12.01 6.54 -20.32
N SER A 122 11.85 7.27 -21.41
CA SER A 122 11.99 6.74 -22.77
C SER A 122 12.83 7.69 -23.62
N TRP A 123 13.64 7.14 -24.48
CA TRP A 123 14.47 7.88 -25.44
C TRP A 123 14.08 7.50 -26.86
N ASP A 124 14.27 8.44 -27.78
CA ASP A 124 14.12 8.17 -29.20
C ASP A 124 15.28 7.27 -29.67
N PRO A 125 15.01 6.08 -30.23
CA PRO A 125 16.07 5.19 -30.69
C PRO A 125 16.85 5.76 -31.87
N VAL A 126 16.29 6.76 -32.59
CA VAL A 126 16.95 7.43 -33.74
C VAL A 126 17.75 8.65 -33.28
N ASP A 127 17.28 9.34 -32.27
CA ASP A 127 17.91 10.53 -31.71
C ASP A 127 17.95 10.44 -30.17
N PRO A 128 19.03 9.86 -29.61
CA PRO A 128 19.15 9.69 -28.15
C PRO A 128 19.19 11.02 -27.37
N SER A 129 19.34 12.17 -28.02
CA SER A 129 19.25 13.48 -27.37
C SER A 129 17.78 13.82 -26.99
N LYS A 130 16.82 13.14 -27.60
CA LYS A 130 15.40 13.27 -27.27
C LYS A 130 15.00 12.26 -26.22
N THR A 131 15.11 12.65 -24.99
CA THR A 131 14.65 11.88 -23.84
C THR A 131 13.30 12.41 -23.41
N PHE A 132 12.34 11.49 -23.25
CA PHE A 132 11.02 11.77 -22.72
C PHE A 132 10.90 11.09 -21.36
N PHE A 133 10.35 11.79 -20.40
CA PHE A 133 10.01 11.23 -19.09
C PHE A 133 8.58 11.59 -18.73
N GLU A 134 7.94 10.66 -18.04
CA GLU A 134 6.62 10.84 -17.49
C GLU A 134 6.78 11.21 -16.00
N LEU A 135 6.17 12.32 -15.61
CA LEU A 135 6.10 12.73 -14.22
C LEU A 135 4.74 12.39 -13.66
N ASP A 136 4.71 11.68 -12.57
CA ASP A 136 3.52 11.44 -11.77
C ASP A 136 3.67 12.19 -10.44
N TYR A 137 2.74 13.09 -10.15
CA TYR A 137 2.76 13.94 -8.96
C TYR A 137 1.36 14.17 -8.42
N ASN A 138 1.28 14.53 -7.15
CA ASN A 138 0.02 14.86 -6.51
C ASN A 138 -0.13 16.38 -6.24
N PRO A 139 -1.37 16.84 -5.93
CA PRO A 139 -1.61 18.25 -5.63
C PRO A 139 -0.77 18.79 -4.47
N ALA A 140 -0.50 17.97 -3.44
CA ALA A 140 0.31 18.36 -2.30
C ALA A 140 1.76 18.70 -2.69
N PHE A 141 2.30 18.02 -3.72
CA PHE A 141 3.60 18.36 -4.27
C PHE A 141 3.60 19.75 -4.91
N VAL A 142 2.60 20.06 -5.73
CA VAL A 142 2.47 21.39 -6.35
C VAL A 142 2.31 22.49 -5.29
N GLU A 143 1.54 22.26 -4.25
CA GLU A 143 1.39 23.17 -3.13
C GLU A 143 2.73 23.38 -2.39
N SER A 144 3.50 22.32 -2.21
CA SER A 144 4.85 22.44 -1.61
C SER A 144 5.79 23.28 -2.48
N LEU A 145 5.71 23.16 -3.81
CA LEU A 145 6.46 24.02 -4.73
C LEU A 145 6.06 25.48 -4.60
N ARG A 146 4.75 25.77 -4.52
CA ARG A 146 4.26 27.12 -4.29
C ARG A 146 4.74 27.70 -2.95
N GLY A 147 4.75 26.87 -1.91
CA GLY A 147 5.32 27.23 -0.60
C GLY A 147 6.81 27.58 -0.67
N ASN A 148 7.54 26.98 -1.62
CA ASN A 148 8.96 27.25 -1.89
C ASN A 148 9.20 28.39 -2.90
N GLY A 149 8.14 29.13 -3.29
CA GLY A 149 8.24 30.33 -4.10
C GLY A 149 8.00 30.15 -5.60
N TYR A 150 7.67 28.97 -6.07
CA TYR A 150 7.27 28.75 -7.47
C TYR A 150 5.86 29.31 -7.71
N GLN A 151 5.70 30.14 -8.73
CA GLN A 151 4.44 30.82 -9.03
C GLN A 151 3.95 30.48 -10.43
N GLY A 152 2.63 30.46 -10.62
CA GLY A 152 1.98 30.21 -11.90
C GLY A 152 1.00 29.04 -11.82
N THR A 153 0.66 28.50 -12.99
CA THR A 153 -0.12 27.25 -13.11
C THR A 153 0.67 26.07 -12.57
N ASP A 154 0.01 24.94 -12.35
CA ASP A 154 0.67 23.71 -11.87
C ASP A 154 1.81 23.29 -12.81
N GLU A 155 1.56 23.31 -14.12
CA GLU A 155 2.55 23.00 -15.14
C GLU A 155 3.74 23.98 -15.11
N GLU A 156 3.50 25.27 -14.92
CA GLU A 156 4.57 26.26 -14.84
C GLU A 156 5.43 26.07 -13.59
N CYS A 157 4.81 25.77 -12.44
CA CYS A 157 5.53 25.48 -11.20
C CYS A 157 6.46 24.26 -11.37
N ILE A 158 5.93 23.18 -11.97
CA ILE A 158 6.68 21.95 -12.19
C ILE A 158 7.80 22.16 -13.19
N ASN A 159 7.54 22.83 -14.31
CA ASN A 159 8.57 23.08 -15.34
C ASN A 159 9.71 23.95 -14.80
N ARG A 160 9.42 24.98 -13.99
CA ARG A 160 10.45 25.79 -13.34
C ARG A 160 11.27 24.99 -12.36
N TRP A 161 10.59 24.26 -11.47
CA TRP A 161 11.25 23.37 -10.51
C TRP A 161 12.15 22.36 -11.21
N LEU A 162 11.66 21.70 -12.24
CA LEU A 162 12.43 20.73 -13.02
C LEU A 162 13.66 21.37 -13.67
N SER A 163 13.49 22.57 -14.23
CA SER A 163 14.60 23.33 -14.81
C SER A 163 15.66 23.66 -13.76
N ASP A 164 15.25 24.05 -12.56
CA ASP A 164 16.16 24.35 -11.46
C ASP A 164 16.92 23.09 -10.99
N VAL A 165 16.23 21.96 -10.90
CA VAL A 165 16.85 20.67 -10.55
C VAL A 165 17.88 20.26 -11.62
N CYS A 166 17.52 20.33 -12.91
CA CYS A 166 18.44 20.03 -14.00
C CYS A 166 19.67 20.95 -13.99
N ASN A 167 19.47 22.25 -13.77
CA ASN A 167 20.56 23.20 -13.68
C ASN A 167 21.47 22.93 -12.48
N SER A 168 20.90 22.53 -11.33
CA SER A 168 21.70 22.17 -10.15
C SER A 168 22.56 20.95 -10.40
N ILE A 169 22.00 19.90 -11.03
CA ILE A 169 22.73 18.68 -11.39
C ILE A 169 23.86 19.01 -12.39
N LEU A 170 23.57 19.82 -13.40
CA LEU A 170 24.60 20.20 -14.40
C LEU A 170 25.71 21.02 -13.73
N ASN A 171 25.41 21.91 -12.81
CA ASN A 171 26.42 22.68 -12.08
C ASN A 171 27.27 21.82 -11.14
N GLU A 172 26.69 20.77 -10.54
CA GLU A 172 27.44 19.81 -9.71
C GLU A 172 28.32 18.87 -10.55
N MET A 173 27.88 18.54 -11.75
CA MET A 173 28.62 17.66 -12.67
C MET A 173 29.64 18.43 -13.51
N ALA A 174 29.56 19.75 -13.58
CA ALA A 174 30.52 20.57 -14.28
C ALA A 174 31.93 20.42 -13.63
N PRO A 175 32.95 19.97 -14.38
CA PRO A 175 34.30 19.93 -13.82
C PRO A 175 34.67 21.36 -13.34
N THR A 176 35.36 21.42 -12.21
CA THR A 176 35.86 22.68 -11.61
C THR A 176 36.95 23.34 -12.51
N ASP A 177 37.09 22.91 -13.74
CA ASP A 177 38.10 23.42 -14.68
C ASP A 177 37.52 24.60 -15.48
N PRO A 178 38.02 25.82 -15.26
CA PRO A 178 37.51 27.03 -15.91
C PRO A 178 37.65 26.99 -17.46
N GLU A 179 38.42 26.09 -18.04
CA GLU A 179 38.51 25.92 -19.49
C GLU A 179 37.28 25.24 -20.11
N PHE A 180 36.51 24.44 -19.31
CA PHE A 180 35.31 23.75 -19.83
C PHE A 180 34.11 24.70 -19.99
N VAL A 181 34.04 25.73 -19.17
CA VAL A 181 32.93 26.71 -19.20
C VAL A 181 33.01 27.63 -20.42
N SER A 182 34.21 27.76 -21.04
CA SER A 182 34.43 28.62 -22.20
C SER A 182 33.92 28.06 -23.53
N ASN A 183 33.60 26.75 -23.56
CA ASN A 183 33.21 26.08 -24.79
C ASN A 183 31.73 25.93 -25.05
N VAL A 184 30.88 26.38 -24.12
CA VAL A 184 29.43 26.48 -24.36
C VAL A 184 29.20 27.73 -25.22
N ARG A 185 29.20 27.56 -26.51
CA ARG A 185 28.99 28.63 -27.49
C ARG A 185 27.49 28.98 -27.49
N ARG A 186 27.15 30.15 -26.89
CA ARG A 186 25.80 30.73 -27.04
C ARG A 186 25.70 31.29 -28.48
N ILE A 187 24.96 30.60 -29.33
CA ILE A 187 24.60 31.10 -30.64
C ILE A 187 23.28 31.83 -30.51
N ARG A 188 23.32 33.16 -30.62
CA ARG A 188 22.13 34.00 -30.69
C ARG A 188 21.66 34.01 -32.15
N ARG A 189 20.50 33.42 -32.42
CA ARG A 189 19.88 33.52 -33.74
C ARG A 189 19.18 34.86 -33.90
N ASP A 190 19.07 35.33 -35.14
CA ASP A 190 18.41 36.61 -35.48
C ASP A 190 16.90 36.62 -35.18
N ASP A 191 16.32 35.48 -34.84
CA ASP A 191 14.91 35.32 -34.43
C ASP A 191 14.68 35.53 -32.91
N GLY A 192 15.70 35.91 -32.15
CA GLY A 192 15.61 36.17 -30.71
C GLY A 192 15.61 34.94 -29.80
N LYS A 193 15.76 33.74 -30.36
CA LYS A 193 15.88 32.50 -29.57
C LYS A 193 17.33 32.14 -29.30
N THR A 194 17.60 31.61 -28.11
CA THR A 194 18.92 31.16 -27.69
C THR A 194 18.95 29.64 -27.74
N GLU A 195 19.81 29.06 -28.60
CA GLU A 195 20.14 27.64 -28.58
C GLU A 195 21.38 27.42 -27.74
N HIS A 196 21.41 26.39 -26.91
CA HIS A 196 22.55 25.91 -26.17
C HIS A 196 22.99 24.58 -26.80
N SER A 197 24.20 24.50 -27.32
CA SER A 197 24.84 23.28 -27.82
C SER A 197 26.12 23.00 -27.05
#